data_19e0c7a43eb8f9d7aa5aab2a7491c1fd
#
_entry.id   19e0c7a43eb8f9d7aa5aab2a7491c1fd
#
_cell.length_a   1.000
_cell.length_b   1.000
_cell.length_c   1.000
_cell.angle_alpha   90.00
_cell.angle_beta   90.00
_cell.angle_gamma   90.00
#
_symmetry.space_group_name_H-M   'P 1'
#
loop_
_entity.id
_entity.type
_entity.pdbx_description
1 polymer ?
#
loop_
_entity_poly.entity_id
_entity_poly.type
_entity_poly.pdbx_seq_one_letter_code
_entity_poly.pdbx_strand_id
1 'polypeptide(L)'
;MRKSLLLGLGLLVAGPLHAEIIEIPKQSGFSGFLLGGINASSYESNFYKGHDSHERIDSLGSAERSDGLTPLINADLRYTFADTRTQLFLGNLIQDAVRFDFTQQLGVRQQVGDKGIIAGSYVFSALPGEQWQDPFATGVDRETTDRSSRGMRLSWDKIWGSHFNGKATLRKIDIDNEHSGERYGHEIAHQLDRNGREYTFELGYLWQLAPGQLLEPSLIYRQADLDGRAERYDSAGLQLSYGLKQSQWSLVSNLYLGKRDYDAIQPIFGRRADANEFAIGGSFFWHRLFGVAPLSAVVSVSYARADSDIAFYDSNASSLSTGLLYTF
;
A
#
# COMPACT_ATOMS: atom_id res chain seq x y z
N MET A 1 -27.05 -1.86 15.91
CA MET A 1 -26.78 -2.12 14.49
C MET A 1 -26.00 -0.90 13.95
N ARG A 2 -24.69 -0.88 14.09
CA ARG A 2 -23.81 0.07 13.40
C ARG A 2 -23.57 -0.51 12.02
N LYS A 3 -24.07 0.12 10.99
CA LYS A 3 -23.70 -0.20 9.59
C LYS A 3 -22.26 0.24 9.43
N SER A 4 -21.32 -0.69 9.53
CA SER A 4 -19.95 -0.51 9.10
C SER A 4 -20.01 -0.17 7.60
N LEU A 5 -19.68 1.05 7.24
CA LEU A 5 -19.46 1.42 5.87
C LEU A 5 -18.12 0.78 5.47
N LEU A 6 -18.18 -0.43 4.93
CA LEU A 6 -17.05 -1.06 4.27
C LEU A 6 -16.70 -0.21 3.04
N LEU A 7 -15.87 0.81 3.27
CA LEU A 7 -15.13 1.43 2.18
C LEU A 7 -14.08 0.41 1.76
N GLY A 8 -14.42 -0.30 0.71
CA GLY A 8 -13.52 -1.28 0.13
C GLY A 8 -12.18 -0.65 -0.19
N LEU A 9 -11.14 -1.46 -0.08
CA LEU A 9 -9.79 -1.16 -0.51
C LEU A 9 -9.81 -0.66 -1.97
N GLY A 10 -10.11 0.60 -2.16
CA GLY A 10 -10.07 1.26 -3.46
C GLY A 10 -8.64 1.60 -3.81
N LEU A 11 -8.12 0.89 -4.78
CA LEU A 11 -6.85 1.17 -5.42
C LEU A 11 -6.88 2.52 -6.09
N LEU A 12 -5.92 3.37 -5.72
CA LEU A 12 -5.19 4.29 -6.57
C LEU A 12 -5.89 5.50 -7.14
N VAL A 13 -5.25 6.66 -7.07
CA VAL A 13 -4.68 7.30 -8.22
C VAL A 13 -4.19 8.69 -7.99
N ALA A 14 -3.12 8.97 -8.43
CA ALA A 14 -2.44 9.87 -9.35
C ALA A 14 -2.83 11.34 -9.25
N GLY A 15 -1.91 12.13 -8.74
CA GLY A 15 -1.68 13.51 -9.15
C GLY A 15 -1.05 13.55 -10.56
N PRO A 16 -0.70 14.73 -11.10
CA PRO A 16 -0.16 14.83 -12.46
C PRO A 16 1.05 13.93 -12.61
N LEU A 17 0.91 13.02 -13.55
CA LEU A 17 1.73 11.86 -13.82
C LEU A 17 3.18 12.20 -14.11
N HIS A 18 3.93 11.88 -13.14
CA HIS A 18 5.31 11.44 -13.32
C HIS A 18 5.42 10.18 -12.46
N ALA A 19 6.25 9.17 -12.74
CA ALA A 19 6.97 8.48 -11.69
C ALA A 19 7.35 9.61 -10.77
N GLU A 20 6.85 9.71 -9.54
CA GLU A 20 6.54 11.03 -8.97
C GLU A 20 7.83 11.85 -8.82
N ILE A 21 8.22 12.61 -9.87
CA ILE A 21 9.21 13.67 -9.69
C ILE A 21 8.53 14.67 -8.79
N ILE A 22 8.81 14.54 -7.51
CA ILE A 22 8.31 15.51 -6.53
C ILE A 22 8.97 16.85 -6.84
N GLU A 23 8.15 17.79 -7.26
CA GLU A 23 8.55 19.18 -7.46
C GLU A 23 7.66 20.08 -6.63
N ILE A 24 8.28 21.01 -5.92
CA ILE A 24 7.53 22.05 -5.20
C ILE A 24 7.21 23.16 -6.20
N PRO A 25 5.92 23.48 -6.43
CA PRO A 25 5.51 24.57 -7.33
C PRO A 25 6.19 25.89 -7.01
N LYS A 26 6.38 26.74 -8.05
CA LYS A 26 6.96 28.08 -7.90
C LYS A 26 5.90 29.15 -7.54
N GLN A 27 4.65 28.77 -7.44
CA GLN A 27 3.54 29.61 -7.04
C GLN A 27 2.93 29.08 -5.74
N SER A 28 2.61 29.98 -4.83
CA SER A 28 1.91 29.64 -3.59
C SER A 28 0.44 29.31 -3.87
N GLY A 29 -0.12 28.38 -3.13
CA GLY A 29 -1.53 28.06 -3.23
C GLY A 29 -1.84 26.58 -3.01
N PHE A 30 -3.13 26.27 -3.08
CA PHE A 30 -3.64 24.92 -3.02
C PHE A 30 -3.44 24.19 -4.36
N SER A 31 -3.19 22.92 -4.29
CA SER A 31 -3.18 21.98 -5.41
C SER A 31 -3.55 20.59 -4.90
N GLY A 32 -3.95 19.72 -5.81
CA GLY A 32 -4.30 18.35 -5.42
C GLY A 32 -5.28 17.72 -6.39
N PHE A 33 -5.93 16.66 -5.91
CA PHE A 33 -6.97 15.99 -6.68
C PHE A 33 -8.05 15.38 -5.78
N LEU A 34 -9.20 15.14 -6.38
CA LEU A 34 -10.27 14.31 -5.86
C LEU A 34 -10.55 13.20 -6.89
N LEU A 35 -10.66 11.97 -6.43
CA LEU A 35 -11.04 10.83 -7.24
C LEU A 35 -12.32 10.21 -6.69
N GLY A 36 -13.30 9.99 -7.55
CA GLY A 36 -14.50 9.23 -7.26
C GLY A 36 -14.75 8.18 -8.32
N GLY A 37 -15.13 6.96 -7.90
CA GLY A 37 -15.33 5.86 -8.83
C GLY A 37 -15.83 4.59 -8.16
N ILE A 38 -15.58 3.48 -8.81
CA ILE A 38 -15.89 2.12 -8.33
C ILE A 38 -14.67 1.22 -8.46
N ASN A 39 -14.58 0.25 -7.57
CA ASN A 39 -13.54 -0.76 -7.55
C ASN A 39 -14.19 -2.15 -7.42
N ALA A 40 -13.86 -3.04 -8.36
CA ALA A 40 -14.12 -4.46 -8.27
C ALA A 40 -12.83 -5.15 -7.82
N SER A 41 -12.90 -5.95 -6.77
CA SER A 41 -11.74 -6.64 -6.20
C SER A 41 -12.04 -8.10 -5.93
N SER A 42 -11.01 -8.92 -6.05
CA SER A 42 -10.98 -10.32 -5.65
C SER A 42 -9.83 -10.54 -4.70
N TYR A 43 -10.06 -11.26 -3.64
CA TYR A 43 -9.10 -11.43 -2.57
C TYR A 43 -9.13 -12.85 -2.01
N GLU A 44 -7.97 -13.44 -1.76
CA GLU A 44 -7.79 -14.74 -1.12
C GLU A 44 -6.78 -14.57 0.02
N SER A 45 -7.22 -14.71 1.27
CA SER A 45 -6.36 -14.69 2.44
C SER A 45 -7.09 -15.27 3.66
N ASN A 46 -6.39 -16.07 4.46
CA ASN A 46 -6.91 -16.56 5.73
C ASN A 46 -6.81 -15.54 6.86
N PHE A 47 -6.08 -14.45 6.66
CA PHE A 47 -5.86 -13.41 7.69
C PHE A 47 -6.85 -12.25 7.56
N TYR A 48 -7.11 -11.79 6.34
CA TYR A 48 -8.01 -10.67 6.06
C TYR A 48 -9.40 -11.16 5.77
N LYS A 49 -10.40 -10.43 6.28
CA LYS A 49 -11.79 -10.65 5.92
C LYS A 49 -12.10 -9.91 4.62
N GLY A 50 -12.42 -10.66 3.58
CA GLY A 50 -13.03 -10.13 2.36
C GLY A 50 -14.53 -9.90 2.51
N HIS A 51 -15.17 -9.35 1.47
CA HIS A 51 -16.59 -8.99 1.49
C HIS A 51 -17.51 -10.20 1.73
N ASP A 52 -17.22 -11.32 1.03
CA ASP A 52 -18.01 -12.56 1.08
C ASP A 52 -17.22 -13.71 1.73
N SER A 53 -16.21 -13.43 2.54
CA SER A 53 -15.42 -14.46 3.22
C SER A 53 -16.27 -15.27 4.20
N HIS A 54 -16.12 -16.59 4.16
CA HIS A 54 -16.78 -17.46 5.11
C HIS A 54 -16.18 -17.27 6.52
N GLU A 55 -17.06 -17.09 7.50
CA GLU A 55 -16.67 -16.95 8.90
C GLU A 55 -16.07 -18.26 9.44
N ARG A 56 -16.53 -19.42 8.94
CA ARG A 56 -16.08 -20.74 9.36
C ARG A 56 -15.21 -21.41 8.32
N ILE A 57 -14.09 -21.95 8.79
CA ILE A 57 -13.22 -22.87 8.05
C ILE A 57 -13.12 -24.19 8.78
N ASP A 58 -13.08 -25.30 8.04
CA ASP A 58 -12.98 -26.65 8.61
C ASP A 58 -11.56 -27.20 8.67
N SER A 59 -10.62 -26.57 7.97
CA SER A 59 -9.22 -26.96 7.93
C SER A 59 -8.29 -25.76 7.68
N LEU A 60 -7.02 -25.91 8.03
CA LEU A 60 -5.98 -24.90 7.81
C LEU A 60 -5.33 -25.10 6.43
N GLY A 61 -6.10 -24.90 5.38
CA GLY A 61 -5.67 -24.98 3.98
C GLY A 61 -5.53 -23.59 3.33
N SER A 62 -5.48 -23.59 1.99
CA SER A 62 -5.51 -22.34 1.21
C SER A 62 -6.80 -21.57 1.46
N ALA A 63 -6.70 -20.25 1.39
CA ALA A 63 -7.83 -19.36 1.58
C ALA A 63 -8.86 -19.49 0.45
N GLU A 64 -10.11 -19.26 0.80
CA GLU A 64 -11.17 -19.12 -0.17
C GLU A 64 -11.16 -17.73 -0.81
N ARG A 65 -11.68 -17.66 -2.03
CA ARG A 65 -11.81 -16.43 -2.77
C ARG A 65 -13.01 -15.62 -2.27
N SER A 66 -12.79 -14.33 -2.10
CA SER A 66 -13.80 -13.34 -1.77
C SER A 66 -13.80 -12.24 -2.82
N ASP A 67 -14.96 -11.96 -3.41
CA ASP A 67 -15.13 -10.93 -4.43
C ASP A 67 -15.92 -9.74 -3.84
N GLY A 68 -15.63 -8.52 -4.28
CA GLY A 68 -16.30 -7.32 -3.78
C GLY A 68 -16.39 -6.21 -4.81
N LEU A 69 -17.45 -5.41 -4.70
CA LEU A 69 -17.62 -4.15 -5.43
C LEU A 69 -17.79 -3.02 -4.42
N THR A 70 -16.94 -2.03 -4.49
CA THR A 70 -16.86 -0.97 -3.50
C THR A 70 -16.73 0.40 -4.14
N PRO A 71 -17.24 1.47 -3.49
CA PRO A 71 -16.93 2.84 -3.90
C PRO A 71 -15.42 3.09 -3.82
N LEU A 72 -14.90 3.79 -4.83
CA LEU A 72 -13.54 4.32 -4.85
C LEU A 72 -13.58 5.81 -4.53
N ILE A 73 -12.97 6.21 -3.42
CA ILE A 73 -12.80 7.62 -3.05
C ILE A 73 -11.35 7.81 -2.65
N ASN A 74 -10.69 8.77 -3.27
CA ASN A 74 -9.33 9.15 -2.91
C ASN A 74 -9.15 10.66 -3.07
N ALA A 75 -8.27 11.25 -2.25
CA ALA A 75 -7.95 12.66 -2.28
C ALA A 75 -6.48 12.90 -1.95
N ASP A 76 -5.90 13.88 -2.62
CA ASP A 76 -4.60 14.45 -2.29
C ASP A 76 -4.77 15.97 -2.17
N LEU A 77 -4.30 16.56 -1.09
CA LEU A 77 -4.38 18.00 -0.84
C LEU A 77 -2.99 18.51 -0.49
N ARG A 78 -2.59 19.57 -1.17
CA ARG A 78 -1.28 20.20 -0.99
C ARG A 78 -1.44 21.69 -0.86
N TYR A 79 -0.62 22.33 -0.02
CA TYR A 79 -0.48 23.78 0.02
C TYR A 79 0.99 24.17 -0.08
N THR A 80 1.31 24.96 -1.07
CA THR A 80 2.69 25.40 -1.35
C THR A 80 2.92 26.81 -0.83
N PHE A 81 4.04 27.01 -0.13
CA PHE A 81 4.63 28.28 0.21
C PHE A 81 5.83 28.49 -0.72
N ALA A 82 5.63 29.23 -1.82
CA ALA A 82 6.63 29.33 -2.89
C ALA A 82 7.92 30.01 -2.43
N ASP A 83 7.83 31.07 -1.63
CA ASP A 83 8.98 31.86 -1.16
C ASP A 83 9.96 31.03 -0.32
N THR A 84 9.43 30.13 0.50
CA THR A 84 10.21 29.22 1.33
C THR A 84 10.48 27.88 0.68
N ARG A 85 9.90 27.61 -0.50
CA ARG A 85 9.99 26.31 -1.16
C ARG A 85 9.52 25.16 -0.26
N THR A 86 8.48 25.41 0.52
CA THR A 86 7.87 24.46 1.47
C THR A 86 6.50 24.06 0.97
N GLN A 87 6.12 22.80 1.16
CA GLN A 87 4.77 22.34 0.85
C GLN A 87 4.24 21.44 1.96
N LEU A 88 3.05 21.73 2.44
CA LEU A 88 2.25 20.82 3.26
C LEU A 88 1.49 19.88 2.35
N PHE A 89 1.31 18.65 2.78
CA PHE A 89 0.58 17.64 1.99
C PHE A 89 -0.21 16.66 2.88
N LEU A 90 -1.37 16.25 2.36
CA LEU A 90 -2.21 15.18 2.88
C LEU A 90 -2.61 14.30 1.70
N GLY A 91 -2.31 13.03 1.73
CA GLY A 91 -2.63 12.09 0.65
C GLY A 91 -1.93 10.75 0.83
N ASN A 92 -1.88 9.95 -0.22
CA ASN A 92 -1.15 8.69 -0.26
C ASN A 92 -0.11 8.68 -1.39
N LEU A 93 0.85 7.76 -1.31
CA LEU A 93 1.79 7.52 -2.40
C LEU A 93 1.23 6.44 -3.33
N ILE A 94 1.18 6.75 -4.63
CA ILE A 94 0.72 5.81 -5.66
C ILE A 94 1.56 4.54 -5.67
N GLN A 95 2.87 4.67 -5.48
CA GLN A 95 3.82 3.56 -5.48
C GLN A 95 3.55 2.53 -4.38
N ASP A 96 3.00 2.97 -3.24
CA ASP A 96 2.67 2.07 -2.11
C ASP A 96 1.46 1.21 -2.45
N ALA A 97 0.55 1.71 -3.25
CA ALA A 97 -0.68 1.01 -3.61
C ALA A 97 -0.47 -0.26 -4.47
N VAL A 98 0.61 -0.34 -5.26
CA VAL A 98 0.96 -1.58 -5.99
C VAL A 98 1.23 -2.73 -5.02
N ARG A 99 1.73 -2.41 -3.84
CA ARG A 99 1.99 -3.37 -2.77
C ARG A 99 0.78 -3.54 -1.84
N PHE A 100 -0.38 -3.02 -2.23
CA PHE A 100 -1.60 -2.98 -1.42
C PHE A 100 -1.40 -2.27 -0.07
N ASP A 101 -0.48 -1.30 -0.02
CA ASP A 101 -0.28 -0.43 1.13
C ASP A 101 -1.07 0.88 0.93
N PHE A 102 -2.21 0.99 1.61
CA PHE A 102 -3.16 2.10 1.47
C PHE A 102 -3.06 3.12 2.61
N THR A 103 -1.88 3.31 3.13
CA THR A 103 -1.67 4.32 4.17
C THR A 103 -1.79 5.73 3.62
N GLN A 104 -2.42 6.59 4.39
CA GLN A 104 -2.43 8.03 4.18
C GLN A 104 -1.23 8.67 4.88
N GLN A 105 -0.83 9.83 4.43
CA GLN A 105 0.23 10.59 5.07
C GLN A 105 -0.13 12.07 5.16
N LEU A 106 0.20 12.66 6.30
CA LEU A 106 0.15 14.10 6.53
C LEU A 106 1.57 14.58 6.82
N GLY A 107 2.06 15.53 6.06
CA GLY A 107 3.46 15.92 6.22
C GLY A 107 3.82 17.27 5.65
N VAL A 108 5.10 17.55 5.76
CA VAL A 108 5.76 18.72 5.20
C VAL A 108 6.94 18.28 4.36
N ARG A 109 7.13 18.92 3.21
CA ARG A 109 8.30 18.76 2.37
C ARG A 109 8.97 20.11 2.11
N GLN A 110 10.28 20.09 2.05
CA GLN A 110 11.11 21.28 1.91
C GLN A 110 12.17 21.05 0.83
N GLN A 111 12.26 21.96 -0.13
CA GLN A 111 13.37 21.96 -1.06
C GLN A 111 14.60 22.57 -0.39
N VAL A 112 15.72 21.84 -0.39
CA VAL A 112 16.98 22.25 0.22
C VAL A 112 17.95 22.64 -0.89
N GLY A 113 17.73 23.84 -1.46
CA GLY A 113 18.55 24.34 -2.57
C GLY A 113 18.60 23.35 -3.73
N ASP A 114 19.80 23.00 -4.16
CA ASP A 114 20.11 22.02 -5.20
C ASP A 114 20.26 20.59 -4.66
N LYS A 115 20.18 20.40 -3.35
CA LYS A 115 20.40 19.10 -2.70
C LYS A 115 19.17 18.19 -2.70
N GLY A 116 18.07 18.62 -3.31
CA GLY A 116 16.84 17.86 -3.43
C GLY A 116 15.75 18.31 -2.46
N ILE A 117 14.77 17.44 -2.22
CA ILE A 117 13.60 17.70 -1.40
C ILE A 117 13.56 16.69 -0.26
N ILE A 118 13.54 17.19 0.97
CA ILE A 118 13.39 16.38 2.17
C ILE A 118 11.95 16.51 2.66
N ALA A 119 11.34 15.40 3.06
CA ALA A 119 10.01 15.40 3.67
C ALA A 119 9.96 14.57 4.94
N GLY A 120 9.13 15.03 5.88
CA GLY A 120 8.72 14.28 7.06
C GLY A 120 7.20 14.20 7.11
N SER A 121 6.65 13.03 7.38
CA SER A 121 5.21 12.82 7.46
C SER A 121 4.82 11.82 8.55
N TYR A 122 3.63 12.02 9.07
CA TYR A 122 2.89 11.03 9.84
C TYR A 122 2.12 10.15 8.86
N VAL A 123 2.27 8.84 8.98
CA VAL A 123 1.58 7.84 8.15
C VAL A 123 0.57 7.09 8.99
N PHE A 124 -0.61 6.81 8.44
CA PHE A 124 -1.70 6.17 9.17
C PHE A 124 -2.68 5.46 8.23
N SER A 125 -3.34 4.44 8.73
CA SER A 125 -4.49 3.84 8.07
C SER A 125 -5.68 4.81 8.20
N ALA A 126 -6.19 5.33 7.10
CA ALA A 126 -7.37 6.21 7.11
C ALA A 126 -8.63 5.45 7.56
N LEU A 127 -8.70 4.19 7.20
CA LEU A 127 -9.72 3.23 7.62
C LEU A 127 -9.01 1.96 8.08
N PRO A 128 -9.43 1.37 9.20
CA PRO A 128 -8.96 0.07 9.63
C PRO A 128 -9.30 -1.00 8.58
N GLY A 129 -8.41 -1.98 8.41
CA GLY A 129 -8.69 -3.18 7.63
C GLY A 129 -9.33 -4.25 8.53
N GLU A 130 -10.38 -4.93 8.07
CA GLU A 130 -10.94 -6.05 8.80
C GLU A 130 -10.06 -7.29 8.69
N GLN A 131 -9.79 -7.92 9.83
CA GLN A 131 -9.06 -9.19 9.93
C GLN A 131 -9.83 -10.17 10.83
N TRP A 132 -9.43 -11.43 10.79
CA TRP A 132 -9.88 -12.41 11.77
C TRP A 132 -9.12 -12.24 13.09
N GLN A 133 -9.83 -12.27 14.23
CA GLN A 133 -9.23 -12.25 15.57
C GLN A 133 -8.29 -13.45 15.74
N ASP A 134 -8.82 -14.65 15.48
CA ASP A 134 -8.03 -15.89 15.39
C ASP A 134 -8.18 -16.48 13.97
N PRO A 135 -7.22 -16.23 13.06
CA PRO A 135 -7.26 -16.81 11.72
C PRO A 135 -7.15 -18.34 11.73
N PHE A 136 -6.57 -18.94 12.79
CA PHE A 136 -6.33 -20.37 12.91
C PHE A 136 -7.50 -21.14 13.55
N ALA A 137 -8.58 -20.46 13.91
CA ALA A 137 -9.76 -21.12 14.46
C ALA A 137 -10.50 -21.94 13.39
N THR A 138 -10.61 -23.26 13.60
CA THR A 138 -11.33 -24.18 12.72
C THR A 138 -12.57 -24.75 13.39
N GLY A 139 -13.60 -25.09 12.60
CA GLY A 139 -14.83 -25.72 13.07
C GLY A 139 -15.75 -24.82 13.89
N VAL A 140 -15.47 -23.53 13.97
CA VAL A 140 -16.30 -22.49 14.61
C VAL A 140 -16.33 -21.24 13.72
N ASP A 141 -17.29 -20.37 13.99
CA ASP A 141 -17.37 -19.07 13.33
C ASP A 141 -16.27 -18.16 13.90
N ARG A 142 -15.44 -17.60 13.04
CA ARG A 142 -14.37 -16.68 13.40
C ARG A 142 -14.93 -15.27 13.60
N GLU A 143 -14.51 -14.61 14.65
CA GLU A 143 -14.83 -13.21 14.89
C GLU A 143 -13.85 -12.29 14.16
N THR A 144 -14.32 -11.08 13.80
CA THR A 144 -13.50 -10.07 13.13
C THR A 144 -12.98 -9.04 14.10
N THR A 145 -11.88 -8.41 13.73
CA THR A 145 -11.23 -7.32 14.45
C THR A 145 -10.71 -6.28 13.46
N ASP A 146 -10.50 -5.08 13.95
CA ASP A 146 -9.89 -3.99 13.18
C ASP A 146 -8.36 -4.05 13.29
N ARG A 147 -7.69 -3.92 12.14
CA ARG A 147 -6.25 -3.71 12.04
C ARG A 147 -5.97 -2.30 11.55
N SER A 148 -5.18 -1.58 12.30
CA SER A 148 -4.71 -0.25 11.94
C SER A 148 -3.18 -0.15 11.97
N SER A 149 -2.64 0.87 11.32
CA SER A 149 -1.22 1.20 11.42
C SER A 149 -1.02 2.71 11.49
N ARG A 150 0.01 3.14 12.22
CA ARG A 150 0.40 4.54 12.35
C ARG A 150 1.89 4.66 12.57
N GLY A 151 2.47 5.76 12.10
CA GLY A 151 3.92 5.93 12.25
C GLY A 151 4.46 7.18 11.59
N MET A 152 5.73 7.13 11.24
CA MET A 152 6.47 8.24 10.66
C MET A 152 7.18 7.79 9.39
N ARG A 153 7.27 8.70 8.43
CA ARG A 153 8.04 8.52 7.20
C ARG A 153 8.97 9.72 7.00
N LEU A 154 10.21 9.42 6.64
CA LEU A 154 11.16 10.37 6.10
C LEU A 154 11.43 10.04 4.64
N SER A 155 11.51 11.05 3.78
CA SER A 155 11.95 10.86 2.40
C SER A 155 12.95 11.93 2.00
N TRP A 156 13.83 11.58 1.06
CA TRP A 156 14.75 12.49 0.43
C TRP A 156 14.76 12.22 -1.07
N ASP A 157 14.17 13.13 -1.83
CA ASP A 157 14.09 13.06 -3.28
C ASP A 157 15.22 13.87 -3.90
N LYS A 158 15.81 13.36 -5.00
CA LYS A 158 16.98 13.94 -5.66
C LYS A 158 18.15 14.13 -4.68
N ILE A 159 18.52 13.07 -3.95
CA ILE A 159 19.61 13.07 -2.94
C ILE A 159 20.86 13.73 -3.51
N TRP A 160 21.28 14.86 -2.88
CA TRP A 160 22.42 15.68 -3.33
C TRP A 160 22.32 16.15 -4.80
N GLY A 161 21.11 16.39 -5.30
CA GLY A 161 20.87 16.79 -6.70
C GLY A 161 21.01 15.65 -7.71
N SER A 162 21.20 14.41 -7.24
CA SER A 162 21.27 13.22 -8.09
C SER A 162 19.87 12.73 -8.50
N HIS A 163 19.80 11.58 -9.17
CA HIS A 163 18.56 10.90 -9.49
C HIS A 163 18.14 9.87 -8.44
N PHE A 164 18.87 9.75 -7.32
CA PHE A 164 18.51 8.85 -6.24
C PHE A 164 17.43 9.43 -5.34
N ASN A 165 16.49 8.58 -4.92
CA ASN A 165 15.44 8.86 -3.96
C ASN A 165 15.51 7.83 -2.85
N GLY A 166 15.33 8.27 -1.60
CA GLY A 166 15.33 7.40 -0.43
C GLY A 166 14.10 7.62 0.43
N LYS A 167 13.56 6.54 1.02
CA LYS A 167 12.48 6.60 2.00
C LYS A 167 12.79 5.67 3.17
N ALA A 168 12.43 6.11 4.37
CA ALA A 168 12.44 5.29 5.58
C ALA A 168 11.10 5.46 6.29
N THR A 169 10.41 4.37 6.54
CA THR A 169 9.10 4.37 7.22
C THR A 169 9.16 3.47 8.43
N LEU A 170 8.67 3.96 9.56
CA LEU A 170 8.42 3.19 10.78
C LEU A 170 6.93 3.23 11.06
N ARG A 171 6.30 2.07 11.25
CA ARG A 171 4.89 1.97 11.62
C ARG A 171 4.72 1.04 12.83
N LYS A 172 3.79 1.39 13.70
CA LYS A 172 3.20 0.47 14.66
C LYS A 172 1.97 -0.17 14.01
N ILE A 173 1.86 -1.47 14.13
CA ILE A 173 0.70 -2.27 13.73
C ILE A 173 -0.10 -2.56 14.98
N ASP A 174 -1.39 -2.23 14.96
CA ASP A 174 -2.33 -2.46 16.06
C ASP A 174 -3.52 -3.30 15.54
N ILE A 175 -3.79 -4.42 16.17
CA ILE A 175 -4.96 -5.27 15.98
C ILE A 175 -5.76 -5.21 17.29
N ASP A 176 -7.00 -4.72 17.23
CA ASP A 176 -7.79 -4.40 18.45
C ASP A 176 -8.04 -5.61 19.34
N ASN A 177 -8.37 -6.75 18.73
CA ASN A 177 -8.57 -8.03 19.44
C ASN A 177 -7.73 -9.10 18.73
N GLU A 178 -6.53 -9.34 19.25
CA GLU A 178 -5.58 -10.31 18.71
C GLU A 178 -5.66 -11.61 19.51
N HIS A 179 -6.12 -12.68 18.88
CA HIS A 179 -6.36 -13.99 19.49
C HIS A 179 -5.75 -15.14 18.67
N SER A 180 -4.77 -14.83 17.80
CA SER A 180 -4.13 -15.83 16.93
C SER A 180 -3.64 -17.05 17.68
N GLY A 181 -4.20 -18.19 17.35
CA GLY A 181 -3.76 -19.48 17.89
C GLY A 181 -4.13 -19.76 19.34
N GLU A 182 -5.00 -18.98 20.00
CA GLU A 182 -5.40 -19.20 21.40
C GLU A 182 -5.94 -20.62 21.64
N ARG A 183 -6.60 -21.21 20.62
CA ARG A 183 -7.11 -22.59 20.70
C ARG A 183 -6.02 -23.65 20.83
N TYR A 184 -4.78 -23.32 20.47
CA TYR A 184 -3.61 -24.19 20.57
C TYR A 184 -2.82 -24.00 21.85
N GLY A 185 -3.28 -23.11 22.74
CA GLY A 185 -2.69 -22.81 24.04
C GLY A 185 -1.86 -21.54 24.05
N HIS A 186 -1.68 -20.99 25.25
CA HIS A 186 -1.08 -19.67 25.48
C HIS A 186 0.34 -19.52 24.87
N GLU A 187 1.18 -20.56 24.94
CA GLU A 187 2.53 -20.49 24.40
C GLU A 187 2.56 -20.37 22.87
N ILE A 188 1.60 -21.01 22.19
CA ILE A 188 1.44 -20.92 20.75
C ILE A 188 0.86 -19.54 20.39
N ALA A 189 -0.18 -19.09 21.08
CA ALA A 189 -0.77 -17.79 20.85
C ALA A 189 0.26 -16.65 20.99
N HIS A 190 1.12 -16.68 21.99
CA HIS A 190 2.19 -15.69 22.16
C HIS A 190 3.20 -15.66 20.98
N GLN A 191 3.40 -16.80 20.29
CA GLN A 191 4.29 -16.84 19.12
C GLN A 191 3.61 -16.32 17.83
N LEU A 192 2.28 -16.17 17.84
CA LEU A 192 1.47 -15.81 16.66
C LEU A 192 0.84 -14.41 16.78
N ASP A 193 1.23 -13.62 17.76
CA ASP A 193 0.75 -12.24 17.94
C ASP A 193 1.23 -11.35 16.77
N ARG A 194 0.29 -10.76 16.05
CA ARG A 194 0.52 -9.96 14.85
C ARG A 194 0.63 -8.46 15.12
N ASN A 195 0.53 -8.02 16.38
CA ASN A 195 0.86 -6.66 16.79
C ASN A 195 2.37 -6.42 16.69
N GLY A 196 2.80 -5.16 16.66
CA GLY A 196 4.22 -4.85 16.69
C GLY A 196 4.62 -3.66 15.83
N ARG A 197 5.79 -3.74 15.21
CA ARG A 197 6.37 -2.65 14.40
C ARG A 197 6.84 -3.16 13.06
N GLU A 198 6.76 -2.27 12.07
CA GLU A 198 7.29 -2.51 10.74
C GLU A 198 8.21 -1.36 10.34
N TYR A 199 9.39 -1.69 9.84
CA TYR A 199 10.37 -0.78 9.27
C TYR A 199 10.45 -1.06 7.77
N THR A 200 10.37 -0.02 6.94
CA THR A 200 10.54 -0.13 5.49
C THR A 200 11.58 0.88 5.03
N PHE A 201 12.56 0.41 4.27
CA PHE A 201 13.58 1.24 3.62
C PHE A 201 13.48 1.04 2.11
N GLU A 202 13.48 2.15 1.38
CA GLU A 202 13.39 2.16 -0.07
C GLU A 202 14.49 3.04 -0.64
N LEU A 203 15.15 2.56 -1.69
CA LEU A 203 16.13 3.31 -2.45
C LEU A 203 15.82 3.16 -3.94
N GLY A 204 15.42 4.25 -4.57
CA GLY A 204 15.08 4.32 -5.98
C GLY A 204 16.08 5.14 -6.79
N TYR A 205 16.15 4.86 -8.07
CA TYR A 205 16.88 5.66 -9.05
C TYR A 205 15.95 6.07 -10.19
N LEU A 206 15.71 7.37 -10.32
CA LEU A 206 14.82 7.92 -11.34
C LEU A 206 15.57 8.12 -12.65
N TRP A 207 15.22 7.36 -13.67
CA TRP A 207 15.83 7.39 -14.97
C TRP A 207 14.86 7.98 -16.01
N GLN A 208 15.20 9.14 -16.55
CA GLN A 208 14.46 9.74 -17.64
C GLN A 208 14.92 9.12 -18.97
N LEU A 209 14.10 8.23 -19.54
CA LEU A 209 14.42 7.52 -20.79
C LEU A 209 14.25 8.42 -22.02
N ALA A 210 13.20 9.24 -22.02
CA ALA A 210 12.87 10.22 -23.05
C ALA A 210 11.94 11.30 -22.48
N PRO A 211 11.65 12.39 -23.20
CA PRO A 211 10.62 13.35 -22.78
C PRO A 211 9.28 12.66 -22.52
N GLY A 212 8.77 12.80 -21.28
CA GLY A 212 7.53 12.15 -20.85
C GLY A 212 7.65 10.64 -20.54
N GLN A 213 8.85 10.06 -20.53
CA GLN A 213 9.10 8.66 -20.18
C GLN A 213 10.07 8.56 -19.01
N LEU A 214 9.63 7.93 -17.95
CA LEU A 214 10.38 7.72 -16.72
C LEU A 214 10.41 6.24 -16.36
N LEU A 215 11.53 5.80 -15.83
CA LEU A 215 11.72 4.48 -15.27
C LEU A 215 12.39 4.63 -13.89
N GLU A 216 11.85 3.98 -12.89
CA GLU A 216 12.40 4.02 -11.54
C GLU A 216 12.50 2.59 -10.99
N PRO A 217 13.67 1.94 -11.10
CA PRO A 217 14.00 0.79 -10.29
C PRO A 217 14.20 1.21 -8.84
N SER A 218 13.63 0.44 -7.90
CA SER A 218 13.74 0.68 -6.47
C SER A 218 14.01 -0.63 -5.73
N LEU A 219 14.99 -0.61 -4.85
CA LEU A 219 15.23 -1.65 -3.86
C LEU A 219 14.39 -1.36 -2.62
N ILE A 220 13.72 -2.38 -2.11
CA ILE A 220 12.84 -2.27 -0.94
C ILE A 220 13.27 -3.34 0.06
N TYR A 221 13.53 -2.92 1.27
CA TYR A 221 13.75 -3.80 2.41
C TYR A 221 12.70 -3.50 3.47
N ARG A 222 12.08 -4.56 4.01
CA ARG A 222 11.10 -4.47 5.08
C ARG A 222 11.47 -5.43 6.19
N GLN A 223 11.37 -4.96 7.42
CA GLN A 223 11.49 -5.75 8.63
C GLN A 223 10.20 -5.61 9.44
N ALA A 224 9.54 -6.73 9.70
CA ALA A 224 8.38 -6.81 10.57
C ALA A 224 8.80 -7.39 11.92
N ASP A 225 8.99 -6.52 12.92
CA ASP A 225 9.29 -6.88 14.30
C ASP A 225 7.95 -6.94 15.08
N LEU A 226 7.22 -8.04 14.85
CA LEU A 226 5.95 -8.30 15.49
C LEU A 226 6.17 -8.95 16.86
N ASP A 227 5.17 -8.84 17.74
CA ASP A 227 5.25 -9.36 19.11
C ASP A 227 5.39 -10.90 19.10
N GLY A 228 4.67 -11.57 18.20
CA GLY A 228 4.78 -13.00 17.96
C GLY A 228 5.99 -13.36 17.10
N ARG A 229 6.92 -14.14 17.65
CA ARG A 229 8.18 -14.49 16.97
C ARG A 229 7.97 -15.24 15.65
N ALA A 230 6.92 -16.05 15.52
CA ALA A 230 6.63 -16.80 14.31
C ALA A 230 6.00 -15.94 13.19
N GLU A 231 5.58 -14.71 13.53
CA GLU A 231 5.04 -13.72 12.59
C GLU A 231 6.08 -12.66 12.18
N ARG A 232 7.27 -12.66 12.81
CA ARG A 232 8.39 -11.79 12.42
C ARG A 232 9.00 -12.23 11.10
N TYR A 233 9.32 -11.26 10.26
CA TYR A 233 9.99 -11.53 8.99
C TYR A 233 10.85 -10.36 8.51
N ASP A 234 11.81 -10.69 7.69
CA ASP A 234 12.50 -9.77 6.80
C ASP A 234 12.01 -9.99 5.36
N SER A 235 11.88 -8.93 4.59
CA SER A 235 11.54 -9.01 3.17
C SER A 235 12.44 -8.10 2.36
N ALA A 236 12.91 -8.59 1.24
CA ALA A 236 13.68 -7.81 0.27
C ALA A 236 13.08 -7.96 -1.12
N GLY A 237 12.98 -6.85 -1.85
CA GLY A 237 12.39 -6.87 -3.17
C GLY A 237 12.89 -5.77 -4.09
N LEU A 238 12.59 -5.95 -5.37
CA LEU A 238 12.83 -5.00 -6.45
C LEU A 238 11.50 -4.54 -7.01
N GLN A 239 11.29 -3.24 -7.06
CA GLN A 239 10.16 -2.61 -7.75
C GLN A 239 10.66 -1.88 -9.00
N LEU A 240 9.94 -2.00 -10.09
CA LEU A 240 10.16 -1.25 -11.31
C LEU A 240 8.91 -0.43 -11.61
N SER A 241 9.03 0.88 -11.54
CA SER A 241 7.95 1.82 -11.86
C SER A 241 8.24 2.46 -13.22
N TYR A 242 7.24 2.47 -14.10
CA TYR A 242 7.33 3.09 -15.41
C TYR A 242 6.21 4.10 -15.59
N GLY A 243 6.57 5.31 -16.01
CA GLY A 243 5.64 6.40 -16.32
C GLY A 243 5.77 6.83 -17.77
N LEU A 244 4.63 6.95 -18.45
CA LEU A 244 4.55 7.50 -19.81
C LEU A 244 3.48 8.59 -19.86
N LYS A 245 3.86 9.80 -20.27
CA LYS A 245 2.98 10.95 -20.40
C LYS A 245 2.90 11.41 -21.85
N GLN A 246 1.67 11.47 -22.36
CA GLN A 246 1.33 12.05 -23.64
C GLN A 246 0.41 13.28 -23.45
N SER A 247 0.08 13.98 -24.51
CA SER A 247 -0.74 15.20 -24.44
C SER A 247 -2.17 14.96 -23.93
N GLN A 248 -2.78 13.83 -24.29
CA GLN A 248 -4.16 13.48 -23.97
C GLN A 248 -4.31 12.33 -22.98
N TRP A 249 -3.28 11.56 -22.79
CA TRP A 249 -3.32 10.41 -21.89
C TRP A 249 -1.99 10.20 -21.20
N SER A 250 -2.01 9.40 -20.16
CA SER A 250 -0.80 8.93 -19.51
C SER A 250 -1.02 7.55 -18.88
N LEU A 251 0.09 6.84 -18.69
CA LEU A 251 0.17 5.50 -18.14
C LEU A 251 1.20 5.48 -17.03
N VAL A 252 0.84 4.86 -15.91
CA VAL A 252 1.79 4.44 -14.88
C VAL A 252 1.66 2.94 -14.74
N SER A 253 2.77 2.23 -14.67
CA SER A 253 2.79 0.81 -14.37
C SER A 253 3.89 0.48 -13.38
N ASN A 254 3.67 -0.58 -12.60
CA ASN A 254 4.59 -1.04 -11.58
C ASN A 254 4.67 -2.56 -11.63
N LEU A 255 5.87 -3.06 -11.41
CA LEU A 255 6.17 -4.47 -11.21
C LEU A 255 6.98 -4.61 -9.93
N TYR A 256 6.60 -5.53 -9.05
CA TYR A 256 7.33 -5.84 -7.83
C TYR A 256 7.63 -7.33 -7.77
N LEU A 257 8.85 -7.65 -7.39
CA LEU A 257 9.32 -9.01 -7.10
C LEU A 257 10.03 -8.98 -5.75
N GLY A 258 9.67 -9.86 -4.85
CA GLY A 258 10.23 -9.90 -3.51
C GLY A 258 10.30 -11.30 -2.93
N LYS A 259 11.03 -11.41 -1.84
CA LYS A 259 11.09 -12.60 -1.00
C LYS A 259 10.90 -12.18 0.45
N ARG A 260 10.15 -12.98 1.18
CA ARG A 260 9.90 -12.83 2.62
C ARG A 260 10.43 -14.05 3.32
N ASP A 261 11.30 -13.86 4.30
CA ASP A 261 11.90 -14.90 5.12
C ASP A 261 11.44 -14.69 6.58
N TYR A 262 10.74 -15.67 7.15
CA TYR A 262 10.26 -15.62 8.53
C TYR A 262 11.34 -16.05 9.52
N ASP A 263 11.39 -15.41 10.69
CA ASP A 263 12.44 -15.64 11.69
C ASP A 263 12.36 -17.03 12.35
N ALA A 264 11.14 -17.54 12.54
CA ALA A 264 10.92 -18.77 13.29
C ALA A 264 9.98 -19.74 12.56
N ILE A 265 10.00 -20.97 13.04
CA ILE A 265 9.05 -22.01 12.64
C ILE A 265 7.68 -21.64 13.19
N GLN A 266 6.68 -21.65 12.32
CA GLN A 266 5.28 -21.49 12.70
C GLN A 266 4.82 -22.74 13.48
N PRO A 267 4.41 -22.58 14.75
CA PRO A 267 4.27 -23.73 15.65
C PRO A 267 3.12 -24.68 15.28
N ILE A 268 2.07 -24.21 14.59
CA ILE A 268 0.94 -25.03 14.17
C ILE A 268 1.33 -25.92 12.97
N PHE A 269 2.17 -25.40 12.06
CA PHE A 269 2.53 -26.09 10.81
C PHE A 269 3.91 -26.78 10.85
N GLY A 270 4.74 -26.48 11.85
CA GLY A 270 6.06 -27.08 12.01
C GLY A 270 7.10 -26.69 10.96
N ARG A 271 6.88 -25.58 10.23
CA ARG A 271 7.76 -25.04 9.19
C ARG A 271 7.67 -23.52 9.13
N ARG A 272 8.60 -22.85 8.46
CA ARG A 272 8.53 -21.40 8.23
C ARG A 272 7.50 -21.08 7.17
N ALA A 273 6.92 -19.87 7.25
CA ALA A 273 5.99 -19.36 6.27
C ALA A 273 6.69 -18.50 5.17
N ASP A 274 7.96 -18.83 4.86
CA ASP A 274 8.73 -18.10 3.86
C ASP A 274 7.95 -18.00 2.55
N ALA A 275 8.03 -16.85 1.86
CA ALA A 275 7.18 -16.60 0.70
C ALA A 275 7.91 -15.85 -0.41
N ASN A 276 7.51 -16.13 -1.66
CA ASN A 276 7.85 -15.32 -2.81
C ASN A 276 6.71 -14.33 -3.08
N GLU A 277 7.05 -13.07 -3.29
CA GLU A 277 6.10 -12.00 -3.51
C GLU A 277 6.18 -11.50 -4.96
N PHE A 278 5.03 -11.34 -5.57
CA PHE A 278 4.87 -10.78 -6.91
C PHE A 278 3.73 -9.77 -6.89
N ALA A 279 3.94 -8.58 -7.51
CA ALA A 279 2.84 -7.68 -7.78
C ALA A 279 3.05 -6.96 -9.11
N ILE A 280 1.96 -6.73 -9.82
CA ILE A 280 1.93 -5.93 -11.04
C ILE A 280 0.69 -5.05 -11.02
N GLY A 281 0.81 -3.82 -11.48
CA GLY A 281 -0.32 -2.91 -11.58
C GLY A 281 -0.08 -1.82 -12.60
N GLY A 282 -1.18 -1.18 -13.01
CA GLY A 282 -1.11 -0.06 -13.92
C GLY A 282 -2.36 0.81 -13.87
N SER A 283 -2.18 2.09 -14.13
CA SER A 283 -3.25 3.08 -14.21
C SER A 283 -3.13 3.86 -15.49
N PHE A 284 -4.22 3.92 -16.21
CA PHE A 284 -4.36 4.69 -17.44
C PHE A 284 -5.26 5.89 -17.19
N PHE A 285 -4.82 7.06 -17.64
CA PHE A 285 -5.51 8.35 -17.48
C PHE A 285 -5.82 8.94 -18.84
N TRP A 286 -7.06 9.29 -19.05
CA TRP A 286 -7.50 10.06 -20.20
C TRP A 286 -7.80 11.49 -19.76
N HIS A 287 -6.93 12.42 -20.14
CA HIS A 287 -6.98 13.80 -19.71
C HIS A 287 -8.00 14.63 -20.50
N ARG A 288 -8.46 15.75 -19.89
CA ARG A 288 -9.40 16.69 -20.50
C ARG A 288 -10.68 16.01 -20.97
N LEU A 289 -11.22 15.15 -20.13
CA LEU A 289 -12.47 14.44 -20.44
C LEU A 289 -13.55 15.47 -20.75
N PHE A 290 -14.29 15.24 -21.86
CA PHE A 290 -15.31 16.19 -22.38
C PHE A 290 -14.79 17.62 -22.62
N GLY A 291 -13.49 17.81 -22.84
CA GLY A 291 -12.85 19.13 -23.01
C GLY A 291 -12.62 19.89 -21.71
N VAL A 292 -12.96 19.33 -20.56
CA VAL A 292 -12.79 19.94 -19.23
C VAL A 292 -11.36 19.73 -18.75
N ALA A 293 -10.55 20.79 -18.73
CA ALA A 293 -9.11 20.71 -18.47
C ALA A 293 -8.71 19.97 -17.17
N PRO A 294 -9.35 20.20 -16.00
CA PRO A 294 -9.01 19.52 -14.76
C PRO A 294 -9.59 18.11 -14.61
N LEU A 295 -10.43 17.65 -15.55
CA LEU A 295 -11.13 16.37 -15.43
C LEU A 295 -10.44 15.29 -16.25
N SER A 296 -10.17 14.14 -15.61
CA SER A 296 -9.64 12.95 -16.27
C SER A 296 -10.50 11.73 -15.95
N ALA A 297 -10.62 10.82 -16.91
CA ALA A 297 -11.07 9.46 -16.61
C ALA A 297 -9.87 8.60 -16.26
N VAL A 298 -10.08 7.66 -15.34
CA VAL A 298 -9.04 6.76 -14.85
C VAL A 298 -9.53 5.33 -14.89
N VAL A 299 -8.66 4.44 -15.35
CA VAL A 299 -8.84 2.99 -15.22
C VAL A 299 -7.55 2.41 -14.64
N SER A 300 -7.68 1.60 -13.59
CA SER A 300 -6.54 0.94 -12.95
C SER A 300 -6.79 -0.55 -12.80
N VAL A 301 -5.73 -1.33 -13.00
CA VAL A 301 -5.72 -2.77 -12.74
C VAL A 301 -4.53 -3.08 -11.82
N SER A 302 -4.71 -4.07 -10.95
CA SER A 302 -3.61 -4.60 -10.15
C SER A 302 -3.81 -6.07 -9.82
N TYR A 303 -2.70 -6.73 -9.62
CA TYR A 303 -2.62 -8.11 -9.16
C TYR A 303 -1.41 -8.25 -8.23
N ALA A 304 -1.59 -8.92 -7.11
CA ALA A 304 -0.49 -9.29 -6.22
C ALA A 304 -0.71 -10.70 -5.68
N ARG A 305 0.41 -11.40 -5.44
CA ARG A 305 0.44 -12.75 -4.89
C ARG A 305 1.62 -12.88 -3.94
N ALA A 306 1.39 -13.54 -2.81
CA ALA A 306 2.42 -14.11 -1.97
C ALA A 306 2.24 -15.64 -1.97
N ASP A 307 3.28 -16.35 -2.39
CA ASP A 307 3.33 -17.81 -2.53
C ASP A 307 4.21 -18.33 -1.41
N SER A 308 3.59 -18.84 -0.36
CA SER A 308 4.25 -19.25 0.87
C SER A 308 4.56 -20.74 0.89
N ASP A 309 5.59 -21.10 1.65
CA ASP A 309 5.86 -22.50 1.98
C ASP A 309 4.73 -23.16 2.79
N ILE A 310 3.85 -22.37 3.40
CA ILE A 310 2.64 -22.82 4.10
C ILE A 310 1.42 -22.31 3.33
N ALA A 311 0.66 -23.18 2.69
CA ALA A 311 -0.51 -22.82 1.88
C ALA A 311 -1.55 -21.95 2.62
N PHE A 312 -1.63 -22.04 3.95
CA PHE A 312 -2.47 -21.18 4.77
C PHE A 312 -2.06 -19.71 4.73
N TYR A 313 -0.77 -19.42 4.51
CA TYR A 313 -0.20 -18.07 4.40
C TYR A 313 -0.19 -17.54 2.96
N ASP A 314 -0.58 -18.36 1.98
CA ASP A 314 -0.75 -17.87 0.61
C ASP A 314 -1.77 -16.74 0.57
N SER A 315 -1.48 -15.74 -0.24
CA SER A 315 -2.43 -14.67 -0.49
C SER A 315 -2.44 -14.25 -1.94
N ASN A 316 -3.61 -13.85 -2.41
CA ASN A 316 -3.84 -13.39 -3.77
C ASN A 316 -4.79 -12.20 -3.73
N ALA A 317 -4.48 -11.16 -4.48
CA ALA A 317 -5.33 -9.99 -4.57
C ALA A 317 -5.34 -9.45 -5.99
N SER A 318 -6.51 -9.13 -6.51
CA SER A 318 -6.65 -8.46 -7.79
C SER A 318 -7.70 -7.37 -7.70
N SER A 319 -7.54 -6.32 -8.49
CA SER A 319 -8.55 -5.28 -8.58
C SER A 319 -8.62 -4.66 -9.97
N LEU A 320 -9.82 -4.18 -10.29
CA LEU A 320 -10.11 -3.33 -11.43
C LEU A 320 -10.91 -2.14 -10.92
N SER A 321 -10.40 -0.95 -11.14
CA SER A 321 -11.10 0.27 -10.76
C SER A 321 -11.27 1.23 -11.93
N THR A 322 -12.33 2.00 -11.88
CA THR A 322 -12.58 3.10 -12.82
C THR A 322 -13.19 4.28 -12.08
N GLY A 323 -12.86 5.49 -12.51
CA GLY A 323 -13.33 6.69 -11.86
C GLY A 323 -13.03 7.98 -12.62
N LEU A 324 -13.47 9.07 -12.02
CA LEU A 324 -13.21 10.43 -12.46
C LEU A 324 -12.25 11.09 -11.48
N LEU A 325 -11.21 11.66 -12.02
CA LEU A 325 -10.20 12.43 -11.29
C LEU A 325 -10.37 13.91 -11.62
N TYR A 326 -10.55 14.73 -10.61
CA TYR A 326 -10.56 16.19 -10.74
C TYR A 326 -9.31 16.78 -10.06
N THR A 327 -8.49 17.50 -10.83
CA THR A 327 -7.26 18.16 -10.33
C THR A 327 -7.51 19.68 -10.17
N PHE A 328 -6.92 20.29 -9.16
CA PHE A 328 -7.05 21.73 -8.89
C PHE A 328 -5.75 22.35 -8.41
#